data_2abd58711ccd6e9798f7b7ebafbbe5fd
#
_entry.id   2abd58711ccd6e9798f7b7ebafbbe5fd
#
_cell.length_a   1.000
_cell.length_b   1.000
_cell.length_c   1.000
_cell.angle_alpha   90.00
_cell.angle_beta   90.00
_cell.angle_gamma   90.00
#
_symmetry.space_group_name_H-M   'P 1'
#
loop_
_entity.id
_entity.type
_entity.pdbx_description
1 polymer ?
#
loop_
_entity_poly.entity_id
_entity_poly.type
_entity_poly.pdbx_seq_one_letter_code
_entity_poly.pdbx_strand_id
1 'polypeptide(L)'
;MSYQVPQNIVQDKFFFVKRSEIKGRLDPKMALYNKIVQHALFPMVKLKYLLLSKPQYGANEAGLDRLNNTQPRYIRITDIDENGLISINELGATVANVEEKYILNNNDILIARSGATVGKS
;
A
#
# COMPACT_ATOMS: atom_id res chain seq x y z
N MET A 1 40.28 12.21 3.22
CA MET A 1 40.04 11.02 4.06
C MET A 1 38.92 10.21 3.44
N SER A 2 39.19 8.96 3.03
CA SER A 2 38.13 8.05 2.59
C SER A 2 37.62 7.30 3.83
N TYR A 3 36.36 7.50 4.15
CA TYR A 3 35.70 6.75 5.21
C TYR A 3 35.44 5.32 4.75
N GLN A 4 35.98 4.34 5.46
CA GLN A 4 35.70 2.93 5.19
C GLN A 4 34.52 2.48 6.02
N VAL A 5 33.52 1.95 5.36
CA VAL A 5 32.33 1.40 6.01
C VAL A 5 32.70 0.09 6.72
N PRO A 6 32.36 -0.11 8.00
CA PRO A 6 32.59 -1.40 8.66
C PRO A 6 31.83 -2.52 7.94
N GLN A 7 32.50 -3.69 7.79
CA GLN A 7 31.95 -4.83 7.01
C GLN A 7 30.72 -5.52 7.66
N ASN A 8 30.45 -5.25 8.92
CA ASN A 8 29.36 -5.86 9.69
C ASN A 8 28.07 -5.01 9.77
N ILE A 9 27.96 -3.98 8.94
CA ILE A 9 26.74 -3.15 8.90
C ILE A 9 25.64 -3.87 8.12
N VAL A 10 24.46 -3.92 8.73
CA VAL A 10 23.22 -4.40 8.09
C VAL A 10 22.85 -3.42 6.98
N GLN A 11 23.02 -3.81 5.71
CA GLN A 11 22.92 -2.94 4.54
C GLN A 11 21.55 -2.30 4.31
N ASP A 12 20.49 -2.90 4.83
CA ASP A 12 19.12 -2.39 4.79
C ASP A 12 18.86 -1.28 5.84
N LYS A 13 19.73 -1.15 6.85
CA LYS A 13 19.62 -0.11 7.89
C LYS A 13 20.56 1.07 7.68
N PHE A 14 21.69 0.86 6.98
CA PHE A 14 22.69 1.89 6.74
C PHE A 14 23.12 1.90 5.27
N PHE A 15 23.01 3.03 4.64
CA PHE A 15 23.46 3.22 3.26
C PHE A 15 23.97 4.63 3.06
N PHE A 16 24.86 4.78 2.10
CA PHE A 16 25.45 6.07 1.73
C PHE A 16 24.73 6.65 0.52
N VAL A 17 24.44 7.94 0.60
CA VAL A 17 23.81 8.71 -0.47
C VAL A 17 24.70 9.92 -0.75
N LYS A 18 24.97 10.21 -2.02
CA LYS A 18 25.66 11.44 -2.38
C LYS A 18 24.74 12.62 -2.11
N ARG A 19 25.30 13.73 -1.62
CA ARG A 19 24.53 14.96 -1.35
C ARG A 19 23.74 15.42 -2.58
N SER A 20 24.29 15.22 -3.79
CA SER A 20 23.62 15.56 -5.06
C SER A 20 22.37 14.70 -5.36
N GLU A 21 22.24 13.54 -4.72
CA GLU A 21 21.11 12.63 -4.89
C GLU A 21 19.95 12.96 -3.92
N ILE A 22 20.20 13.83 -2.94
CA ILE A 22 19.20 14.27 -1.95
C ILE A 22 18.42 15.43 -2.55
N LYS A 23 17.19 15.15 -2.97
CA LYS A 23 16.27 16.17 -3.51
C LYS A 23 15.25 16.57 -2.43
N GLY A 24 15.48 17.68 -1.75
CA GLY A 24 14.50 18.37 -0.90
C GLY A 24 14.31 17.80 0.51
N ARG A 25 14.27 16.49 0.75
CA ARG A 25 14.09 15.90 2.08
C ARG A 25 15.22 14.92 2.40
N LEU A 26 15.74 15.02 3.61
CA LEU A 26 16.61 14.01 4.22
C LEU A 26 15.76 12.82 4.69
N ASP A 27 15.18 12.10 3.75
CA ASP A 27 14.38 10.92 4.04
C ASP A 27 15.12 9.67 3.53
N PRO A 28 15.61 8.80 4.42
CA PRO A 28 16.34 7.60 4.02
C PRO A 28 15.54 6.67 3.11
N LYS A 29 14.25 6.52 3.37
CA LYS A 29 13.38 5.69 2.54
C LYS A 29 13.25 6.26 1.12
N MET A 30 13.15 7.58 1.00
CA MET A 30 13.07 8.24 -0.30
C MET A 30 14.37 8.11 -1.08
N ALA A 31 15.52 8.20 -0.41
CA ALA A 31 16.82 8.00 -1.05
C ALA A 31 16.99 6.56 -1.56
N LEU A 32 16.57 5.57 -0.76
CA LEU A 32 16.57 4.17 -1.16
C LEU A 32 15.62 3.93 -2.34
N TYR A 33 14.42 4.45 -2.29
CA TYR A 33 13.45 4.38 -3.37
C TYR A 33 14.00 4.96 -4.69
N ASN A 34 14.63 6.13 -4.64
CA ASN A 34 15.24 6.74 -5.82
C ASN A 34 16.31 5.85 -6.45
N LYS A 35 17.12 5.13 -5.65
CA LYS A 35 18.10 4.16 -6.16
C LYS A 35 17.41 3.00 -6.89
N ILE A 36 16.35 2.44 -6.30
CA ILE A 36 15.59 1.34 -6.93
C ILE A 36 15.00 1.80 -8.26
N VAL A 37 14.41 2.99 -8.29
CA VAL A 37 13.78 3.56 -9.50
C VAL A 37 14.80 3.80 -10.62
N GLN A 38 16.01 4.26 -10.29
CA GLN A 38 17.08 4.48 -11.28
C GLN A 38 17.55 3.19 -11.98
N HIS A 39 17.38 2.04 -11.33
CA HIS A 39 17.75 0.73 -11.85
C HIS A 39 16.55 -0.11 -12.29
N ALA A 40 15.35 0.48 -12.36
CA ALA A 40 14.15 -0.23 -12.80
C ALA A 40 14.25 -0.64 -14.28
N LEU A 41 13.92 -1.90 -14.57
CA LEU A 41 13.90 -2.44 -15.94
C LEU A 41 12.79 -1.84 -16.80
N PHE A 42 11.74 -1.32 -16.17
CA PHE A 42 10.57 -0.75 -16.83
C PHE A 42 10.45 0.74 -16.53
N PRO A 43 9.83 1.52 -17.43
CA PRO A 43 9.61 2.94 -17.21
C PRO A 43 8.72 3.16 -15.99
N MET A 44 9.16 4.04 -15.08
CA MET A 44 8.40 4.40 -13.88
C MET A 44 7.37 5.46 -14.22
N VAL A 45 6.10 5.12 -13.99
CA VAL A 45 4.96 6.01 -14.21
C VAL A 45 4.27 6.31 -12.88
N LYS A 46 3.89 7.55 -12.65
CA LYS A 46 3.13 7.90 -11.44
C LYS A 46 1.76 7.24 -11.47
N LEU A 47 1.38 6.59 -10.38
CA LEU A 47 0.10 5.86 -10.26
C LEU A 47 -1.10 6.71 -10.71
N LYS A 48 -1.10 8.01 -10.42
CA LYS A 48 -2.18 8.92 -10.84
C LYS A 48 -2.48 8.94 -12.35
N TYR A 49 -1.51 8.55 -13.19
CA TYR A 49 -1.70 8.47 -14.65
C TYR A 49 -2.23 7.11 -15.11
N LEU A 50 -2.28 6.13 -14.22
CA LEU A 50 -2.78 4.78 -14.50
C LEU A 50 -4.21 4.58 -13.97
N LEU A 51 -4.71 5.53 -13.16
CA LEU A 51 -6.05 5.44 -12.59
C LEU A 51 -7.10 5.93 -13.57
N LEU A 52 -8.19 5.18 -13.70
CA LEU A 52 -9.36 5.57 -14.50
C LEU A 52 -10.18 6.66 -13.82
N SER A 53 -10.17 6.70 -12.49
CA SER A 53 -10.90 7.67 -11.68
C SER A 53 -10.02 8.21 -10.54
N LYS A 54 -10.47 9.28 -9.89
CA LYS A 54 -9.79 9.80 -8.70
C LYS A 54 -9.92 8.81 -7.55
N PRO A 55 -8.85 8.63 -6.74
CA PRO A 55 -8.95 7.82 -5.52
C PRO A 55 -10.05 8.34 -4.60
N GLN A 56 -10.79 7.44 -4.00
CA GLN A 56 -11.82 7.74 -3.00
C GLN A 56 -11.55 7.00 -1.70
N TYR A 57 -12.13 7.48 -0.62
CA TYR A 57 -12.13 6.74 0.64
C TYR A 57 -13.16 5.63 0.59
N GLY A 58 -12.87 4.52 1.28
CA GLY A 58 -13.85 3.47 1.52
C GLY A 58 -14.97 3.92 2.45
N ALA A 59 -15.99 3.10 2.59
CA ALA A 59 -17.07 3.31 3.55
C ALA A 59 -16.51 3.42 4.98
N ASN A 60 -16.94 4.44 5.72
CA ASN A 60 -16.61 4.61 7.13
C ASN A 60 -17.76 4.10 8.00
N GLU A 61 -18.11 2.83 7.81
CA GLU A 61 -19.22 2.15 8.46
C GLU A 61 -18.73 1.16 9.51
N ALA A 62 -19.56 0.92 10.54
CA ALA A 62 -19.30 -0.16 11.47
C ALA A 62 -19.52 -1.51 10.78
N GLY A 63 -18.53 -2.38 10.84
CA GLY A 63 -18.67 -3.75 10.35
C GLY A 63 -19.63 -4.55 11.21
N LEU A 64 -20.56 -5.24 10.57
CA LEU A 64 -21.51 -6.18 11.17
C LEU A 64 -21.12 -7.61 10.78
N ASP A 65 -21.54 -8.60 11.56
CA ASP A 65 -21.33 -9.99 11.20
C ASP A 65 -22.11 -10.33 9.93
N ARG A 66 -21.42 -10.89 8.94
CA ARG A 66 -22.02 -11.36 7.71
C ARG A 66 -22.54 -12.77 7.90
N LEU A 67 -23.84 -12.97 7.80
CA LEU A 67 -24.49 -14.23 8.10
C LEU A 67 -24.48 -15.23 6.94
N ASN A 68 -24.43 -14.72 5.71
CA ASN A 68 -24.45 -15.56 4.50
C ASN A 68 -23.83 -14.83 3.29
N ASN A 69 -23.65 -15.56 2.21
CA ASN A 69 -23.00 -15.04 0.99
C ASN A 69 -23.92 -14.15 0.12
N THR A 70 -25.19 -14.00 0.43
CA THR A 70 -26.08 -13.09 -0.30
C THR A 70 -25.91 -11.63 0.15
N GLN A 71 -25.38 -11.43 1.37
CA GLN A 71 -25.04 -10.11 1.87
C GLN A 71 -23.71 -9.64 1.23
N PRO A 72 -23.57 -8.35 0.88
CA PRO A 72 -22.31 -7.81 0.39
C PRO A 72 -21.21 -7.95 1.45
N ARG A 73 -20.00 -8.26 1.00
CA ARG A 73 -18.84 -8.37 1.89
C ARG A 73 -18.18 -7.01 2.06
N TYR A 74 -18.05 -6.57 3.30
CA TYR A 74 -17.30 -5.38 3.67
C TYR A 74 -15.82 -5.76 3.84
N ILE A 75 -14.97 -5.30 2.93
CA ILE A 75 -13.53 -5.59 2.98
C ILE A 75 -12.85 -4.62 3.94
N ARG A 76 -12.23 -5.17 4.97
CA ARG A 76 -11.44 -4.43 5.96
C ARG A 76 -9.95 -4.73 5.74
N ILE A 77 -9.09 -3.87 6.25
CA ILE A 77 -7.64 -4.07 6.17
C ILE A 77 -7.18 -5.38 6.84
N THR A 78 -7.94 -5.85 7.82
CA THR A 78 -7.71 -7.14 8.49
C THR A 78 -8.04 -8.35 7.62
N ASP A 79 -8.87 -8.18 6.60
CA ASP A 79 -9.26 -9.25 5.69
C ASP A 79 -8.24 -9.47 4.57
N ILE A 80 -7.23 -8.60 4.47
CA ILE A 80 -6.14 -8.68 3.50
C ILE A 80 -4.91 -9.23 4.21
N ASP A 81 -4.31 -10.29 3.72
CA ASP A 81 -3.09 -10.88 4.28
C ASP A 81 -1.83 -10.08 3.90
N GLU A 82 -0.66 -10.54 4.32
CA GLU A 82 0.64 -9.90 4.01
C GLU A 82 1.04 -9.95 2.53
N ASN A 83 0.41 -10.82 1.75
CA ASN A 83 0.62 -10.96 0.30
C ASN A 83 -0.40 -10.18 -0.53
N GLY A 84 -1.30 -9.43 0.11
CA GLY A 84 -2.36 -8.69 -0.56
C GLY A 84 -3.58 -9.55 -0.93
N LEU A 85 -3.68 -10.78 -0.41
CA LEU A 85 -4.78 -11.68 -0.73
C LEU A 85 -5.91 -11.54 0.30
N ILE A 86 -7.15 -11.61 -0.21
CA ILE A 86 -8.36 -11.62 0.63
C ILE A 86 -8.78 -13.07 0.88
N SER A 87 -8.92 -13.46 2.16
CA SER A 87 -9.43 -14.78 2.51
C SER A 87 -10.85 -14.96 2.00
N ILE A 88 -11.06 -15.86 1.05
CA ILE A 88 -12.37 -16.17 0.47
C ILE A 88 -13.16 -17.18 1.29
N ASN A 89 -12.50 -17.91 2.19
CA ASN A 89 -13.12 -18.98 2.99
C ASN A 89 -13.86 -18.48 4.23
N GLU A 90 -13.66 -17.20 4.58
CA GLU A 90 -14.33 -16.58 5.72
C GLU A 90 -15.54 -15.75 5.26
N LEU A 91 -16.62 -15.79 6.01
CA LEU A 91 -17.79 -14.96 5.73
C LEU A 91 -17.43 -13.47 5.77
N GLY A 92 -16.52 -13.08 6.67
CA GLY A 92 -16.08 -11.70 6.84
C GLY A 92 -17.15 -10.81 7.47
N ALA A 93 -17.09 -9.52 7.14
CA ALA A 93 -18.06 -8.54 7.64
C ALA A 93 -19.01 -8.07 6.54
N THR A 94 -20.10 -7.44 6.94
CA THR A 94 -21.02 -6.68 6.09
C THR A 94 -21.24 -5.29 6.70
N VAL A 95 -22.03 -4.45 6.06
CA VAL A 95 -22.45 -3.13 6.57
C VAL A 95 -23.97 -3.00 6.49
N ALA A 96 -24.54 -2.15 7.34
CA ALA A 96 -25.99 -1.93 7.37
C ALA A 96 -26.50 -1.28 6.08
N ASN A 97 -25.76 -0.29 5.58
CA ASN A 97 -26.11 0.43 4.35
C ASN A 97 -25.01 0.27 3.31
N VAL A 98 -25.39 -0.15 2.12
CA VAL A 98 -24.49 -0.31 0.99
C VAL A 98 -24.74 0.82 0.00
N GLU A 99 -23.80 1.75 -0.09
CA GLU A 99 -23.83 2.78 -1.12
C GLU A 99 -23.13 2.28 -2.37
N GLU A 100 -23.74 2.46 -3.53
CA GLU A 100 -23.24 2.01 -4.82
C GLU A 100 -21.80 2.48 -5.11
N LYS A 101 -21.45 3.69 -4.69
CA LYS A 101 -20.09 4.24 -4.89
C LYS A 101 -18.98 3.46 -4.19
N TYR A 102 -19.30 2.59 -3.23
CA TYR A 102 -18.32 1.77 -2.51
C TYR A 102 -18.28 0.32 -2.98
N ILE A 103 -19.10 -0.03 -3.97
CA ILE A 103 -19.06 -1.37 -4.57
C ILE A 103 -17.79 -1.48 -5.40
N LEU A 104 -16.99 -2.50 -5.10
CA LEU A 104 -15.74 -2.75 -5.81
C LEU A 104 -16.01 -3.44 -7.15
N ASN A 105 -15.27 -3.02 -8.14
CA ASN A 105 -15.25 -3.60 -9.48
C ASN A 105 -13.94 -4.36 -9.72
N ASN A 106 -13.94 -5.17 -10.76
CA ASN A 106 -12.71 -5.83 -11.20
C ASN A 106 -11.62 -4.79 -11.52
N ASN A 107 -10.42 -5.07 -11.04
CA ASN A 107 -9.22 -4.22 -11.15
C ASN A 107 -9.23 -2.96 -10.25
N ASP A 108 -10.16 -2.84 -9.32
CA ASP A 108 -10.03 -1.83 -8.27
C ASP A 108 -8.87 -2.16 -7.34
N ILE A 109 -8.09 -1.15 -6.97
CA ILE A 109 -6.94 -1.28 -6.08
C ILE A 109 -7.31 -0.73 -4.72
N LEU A 110 -7.17 -1.54 -3.69
CA LEU A 110 -7.34 -1.15 -2.29
C LEU A 110 -5.99 -0.85 -1.66
N ILE A 111 -5.88 0.28 -0.95
CA ILE A 111 -4.64 0.66 -0.27
C ILE A 111 -4.96 1.13 1.15
N ALA A 112 -4.32 0.54 2.13
CA ALA A 112 -4.41 1.00 3.51
C ALA A 112 -3.78 2.39 3.67
N ARG A 113 -4.60 3.36 4.11
CA ARG A 113 -4.20 4.77 4.20
C ARG A 113 -3.51 5.13 5.51
N SER A 114 -3.88 4.51 6.61
CA SER A 114 -3.47 4.92 7.96
C SER A 114 -3.14 3.74 8.85
N GLY A 115 -2.48 4.02 9.98
CA GLY A 115 -2.11 3.02 10.98
C GLY A 115 -0.82 2.27 10.64
N ALA A 116 -0.56 1.20 11.38
CA ALA A 116 0.64 0.37 11.23
C ALA A 116 0.71 -0.38 9.89
N THR A 117 -0.42 -0.47 9.19
CA THR A 117 -0.59 -1.21 7.92
C THR A 117 -0.61 -0.29 6.70
N VAL A 118 -0.18 0.97 6.83
CA VAL A 118 -0.12 1.91 5.69
C VAL A 118 0.64 1.32 4.52
N GLY A 119 0.01 1.36 3.34
CA GLY A 119 0.57 0.81 2.11
C GLY A 119 0.26 -0.66 1.85
N LYS A 120 -0.40 -1.37 2.77
CA LYS A 120 -0.90 -2.71 2.53
C LYS A 120 -1.98 -2.66 1.43
N SER A 121 -1.86 -3.51 0.45
CA SER A 121 -2.72 -3.56 -0.74
C SER A 121 -2.94 -4.99 -1.19
#